data_50fa994baf5c30a6f43a5794fb9defb7
#
_entry.id   50fa994baf5c30a6f43a5794fb9defb7
#
_cell.length_a   1.000
_cell.length_b   1.000
_cell.length_c   1.000
_cell.angle_alpha   90.00
_cell.angle_beta   90.00
_cell.angle_gamma   90.00
#
_symmetry.space_group_name_H-M   'P 1'
#
loop_
_entity.id
_entity.type
_entity.pdbx_description
1 polymer ?
#
loop_
_entity_poly.entity_id
_entity_poly.type
_entity_poly.pdbx_seq_one_letter_code
_entity_poly.pdbx_strand_id
1 'polypeptide(L)'
;TTAAQTTTTGNGAPTPGETVKIGVVSPQTGGLAMYGVVDTWWVDHATKALGDGIVGADGKLHPIQIVVRDSQSDSNRAAQVAGDMIQNDGCHMILAGGTPDTIDPAADQAEAFETPFLSNLSPYQPFYFGRQKDPANPQPFKWTYGLLLGTEQAMHIFVEVYKDIETNKKVGMLFANDTDAQGWLDEKTGAPVVLKEYGYEMILPSLYQPGAEDFTEQISMFKKEGVEILCGTNNPAELTNFWKQALQQGFHPKIASSGKALGYVSTLEAIGEIAYGFLGEGVWHPTWPFKDTLTGMTCQELADEYEAFTGDMWTAAMASYSKFEWAIDIFKRAADPMDKETVVEAIKTTNLTTMQGPINFTEPVDPKGWHPNENVYKQLFCAVQWRKGTKYMFEPVIVGNAEATMVTIQGKIEPMQYS
;
A
#
# COMPACT_ATOMS: atom_id res chain seq x y z
N THR A 1 -14.74 39.23 -39.92
CA THR A 1 -14.36 37.95 -40.57
C THR A 1 -14.07 36.93 -39.52
N THR A 2 -15.08 36.11 -39.24
CA THR A 2 -15.08 35.02 -38.26
C THR A 2 -14.42 33.80 -38.91
N ALA A 3 -13.28 33.35 -38.34
CA ALA A 3 -12.66 32.11 -38.77
C ALA A 3 -13.43 30.93 -38.16
N ALA A 4 -13.99 30.10 -38.97
CA ALA A 4 -14.63 28.86 -38.59
C ALA A 4 -13.59 27.85 -38.12
N GLN A 5 -13.70 27.39 -36.87
CA GLN A 5 -13.01 26.19 -36.39
C GLN A 5 -13.65 24.97 -37.06
N THR A 6 -12.91 24.32 -37.90
CA THR A 6 -13.27 23.02 -38.50
C THR A 6 -12.97 21.94 -37.44
N THR A 7 -13.99 21.52 -36.72
CA THR A 7 -13.95 20.26 -35.94
C THR A 7 -14.07 19.11 -36.91
N THR A 8 -12.98 18.45 -37.24
CA THR A 8 -12.99 17.15 -37.92
C THR A 8 -13.40 16.06 -36.92
N THR A 9 -14.69 15.75 -36.86
CA THR A 9 -15.19 14.50 -36.27
C THR A 9 -14.94 13.38 -37.28
N GLY A 10 -13.82 12.71 -37.17
CA GLY A 10 -13.56 11.45 -37.84
C GLY A 10 -14.38 10.32 -37.20
N ASN A 11 -15.53 9.97 -37.77
CA ASN A 11 -16.37 8.84 -37.40
C ASN A 11 -15.80 7.52 -37.97
N GLY A 12 -14.57 7.16 -37.68
CA GLY A 12 -13.97 5.87 -38.00
C GLY A 12 -13.67 5.10 -36.69
N ALA A 13 -13.93 3.78 -36.67
CA ALA A 13 -13.42 2.94 -35.58
C ALA A 13 -11.91 3.13 -35.46
N PRO A 14 -11.32 3.09 -34.21
CA PRO A 14 -9.89 3.24 -34.04
C PRO A 14 -9.13 2.16 -34.79
N THR A 15 -7.98 2.51 -35.37
CA THR A 15 -7.14 1.52 -36.09
C THR A 15 -6.49 0.59 -35.09
N PRO A 16 -6.20 -0.69 -35.47
CA PRO A 16 -5.50 -1.61 -34.56
C PRO A 16 -4.12 -1.10 -34.19
N GLY A 17 -3.82 -1.13 -32.88
CA GLY A 17 -2.51 -0.89 -32.30
C GLY A 17 -1.84 -2.20 -31.86
N GLU A 18 -0.59 -2.11 -31.43
CA GLU A 18 0.14 -3.24 -30.82
C GLU A 18 -0.40 -3.53 -29.42
N THR A 19 -0.25 -4.77 -28.95
CA THR A 19 -0.66 -5.18 -27.60
C THR A 19 0.25 -4.56 -26.55
N VAL A 20 -0.30 -3.81 -25.61
CA VAL A 20 0.39 -3.35 -24.41
C VAL A 20 0.44 -4.51 -23.40
N LYS A 21 1.63 -4.89 -22.99
CA LYS A 21 1.86 -5.93 -21.97
C LYS A 21 2.24 -5.31 -20.64
N ILE A 22 1.47 -5.62 -19.60
CA ILE A 22 1.71 -5.14 -18.23
C ILE A 22 2.08 -6.33 -17.36
N GLY A 23 3.29 -6.32 -16.81
CA GLY A 23 3.76 -7.33 -15.87
C GLY A 23 3.36 -6.99 -14.44
N VAL A 24 2.98 -7.99 -13.65
CA VAL A 24 2.62 -7.83 -12.23
C VAL A 24 3.46 -8.79 -11.40
N VAL A 25 4.36 -8.23 -10.59
CA VAL A 25 5.07 -8.97 -9.54
C VAL A 25 4.17 -9.02 -8.32
N SER A 26 3.70 -10.22 -7.98
CA SER A 26 2.71 -10.45 -6.93
C SER A 26 3.24 -11.46 -5.91
N PRO A 27 3.11 -11.21 -4.59
CA PRO A 27 3.40 -12.22 -3.57
C PRO A 27 2.16 -13.13 -3.38
N GLN A 28 1.87 -13.99 -4.37
CA GLN A 28 0.67 -14.87 -4.31
C GLN A 28 0.82 -16.00 -3.29
N THR A 29 2.07 -16.38 -2.97
CA THR A 29 2.39 -17.41 -1.98
C THR A 29 3.44 -16.93 -0.98
N GLY A 30 3.59 -17.64 0.16
CA GLY A 30 4.54 -17.30 1.22
C GLY A 30 3.98 -16.35 2.27
N GLY A 31 4.86 -15.75 3.08
CA GLY A 31 4.49 -14.96 4.25
C GLY A 31 3.77 -13.63 3.95
N LEU A 32 3.81 -13.16 2.71
CA LEU A 32 3.19 -11.91 2.25
C LEU A 32 1.96 -12.17 1.35
N ALA A 33 1.43 -13.38 1.31
CA ALA A 33 0.33 -13.75 0.42
C ALA A 33 -0.94 -12.90 0.60
N MET A 34 -1.12 -12.27 1.78
CA MET A 34 -2.23 -11.35 2.03
C MET A 34 -2.25 -10.14 1.10
N TYR A 35 -1.13 -9.76 0.47
CA TYR A 35 -1.09 -8.69 -0.53
C TYR A 35 -1.51 -9.16 -1.92
N GLY A 36 -1.22 -10.43 -2.26
CA GLY A 36 -1.53 -11.02 -3.58
C GLY A 36 -2.90 -11.66 -3.70
N VAL A 37 -3.62 -11.83 -2.58
CA VAL A 37 -4.92 -12.52 -2.54
C VAL A 37 -5.98 -11.88 -3.45
N VAL A 38 -5.87 -10.58 -3.71
CA VAL A 38 -6.81 -9.82 -4.54
C VAL A 38 -6.53 -9.90 -6.04
N ASP A 39 -5.35 -10.40 -6.44
CA ASP A 39 -4.89 -10.24 -7.83
C ASP A 39 -5.74 -11.03 -8.82
N THR A 40 -6.21 -12.20 -8.45
CA THR A 40 -7.12 -12.99 -9.32
C THR A 40 -8.42 -12.24 -9.59
N TRP A 41 -8.98 -11.58 -8.56
CA TRP A 41 -10.20 -10.80 -8.70
C TRP A 41 -9.97 -9.57 -9.58
N TRP A 42 -9.00 -8.71 -9.28
CA TRP A 42 -8.86 -7.48 -10.03
C TRP A 42 -8.39 -7.71 -11.49
N VAL A 43 -7.63 -8.79 -11.75
CA VAL A 43 -7.28 -9.17 -13.13
C VAL A 43 -8.52 -9.55 -13.93
N ASP A 44 -9.45 -10.32 -13.34
CA ASP A 44 -10.74 -10.66 -13.95
C ASP A 44 -11.61 -9.42 -14.17
N HIS A 45 -11.75 -8.57 -13.13
CA HIS A 45 -12.46 -7.29 -13.17
C HIS A 45 -11.92 -6.37 -14.29
N ALA A 46 -10.62 -6.10 -14.27
CA ALA A 46 -9.96 -5.25 -15.25
C ALA A 46 -10.07 -5.80 -16.69
N THR A 47 -9.91 -7.12 -16.87
CA THR A 47 -10.03 -7.75 -18.19
C THR A 47 -11.43 -7.58 -18.75
N LYS A 48 -12.47 -7.76 -17.94
CA LYS A 48 -13.86 -7.52 -18.34
C LYS A 48 -14.13 -6.06 -18.66
N ALA A 49 -13.61 -5.13 -17.83
CA ALA A 49 -13.81 -3.70 -18.02
C ALA A 49 -13.12 -3.16 -19.29
N LEU A 50 -11.95 -3.68 -19.63
CA LEU A 50 -11.18 -3.24 -20.79
C LEU A 50 -11.69 -3.81 -22.11
N GLY A 51 -12.34 -4.99 -22.12
CA GLY A 51 -12.85 -5.62 -23.33
C GLY A 51 -11.76 -5.77 -24.41
N ASP A 52 -11.93 -5.10 -25.55
CA ASP A 52 -11.00 -5.17 -26.69
C ASP A 52 -9.68 -4.39 -26.45
N GLY A 53 -9.59 -3.54 -25.41
CA GLY A 53 -8.40 -2.75 -25.08
C GLY A 53 -8.67 -1.28 -24.80
N ILE A 54 -7.65 -0.45 -24.97
CA ILE A 54 -7.70 1.00 -24.78
C ILE A 54 -7.42 1.76 -26.08
N VAL A 55 -8.04 2.91 -26.25
CA VAL A 55 -7.65 3.85 -27.31
C VAL A 55 -6.58 4.78 -26.75
N GLY A 56 -5.36 4.70 -27.31
CA GLY A 56 -4.24 5.55 -26.95
C GLY A 56 -4.34 6.96 -27.53
N ALA A 57 -3.46 7.86 -27.09
CA ALA A 57 -3.34 9.20 -27.65
C ALA A 57 -2.91 9.19 -29.13
N ASP A 58 -2.31 8.10 -29.60
CA ASP A 58 -1.98 7.86 -31.03
C ASP A 58 -3.20 7.50 -31.88
N GLY A 59 -4.39 7.41 -31.28
CA GLY A 59 -5.66 7.10 -31.93
C GLY A 59 -5.87 5.62 -32.31
N LYS A 60 -5.00 4.73 -31.82
CA LYS A 60 -5.11 3.28 -32.06
C LYS A 60 -5.75 2.56 -30.90
N LEU A 61 -6.39 1.42 -31.19
CA LEU A 61 -6.91 0.49 -30.21
C LEU A 61 -5.82 -0.52 -29.83
N HIS A 62 -5.33 -0.43 -28.60
CA HIS A 62 -4.30 -1.30 -28.05
C HIS A 62 -4.95 -2.37 -27.14
N PRO A 63 -4.89 -3.65 -27.51
CA PRO A 63 -5.24 -4.73 -26.59
C PRO A 63 -4.32 -4.69 -25.36
N ILE A 64 -4.85 -5.01 -24.18
CA ILE A 64 -4.07 -5.10 -22.93
C ILE A 64 -3.88 -6.56 -22.55
N GLN A 65 -2.62 -6.94 -22.31
CA GLN A 65 -2.25 -8.24 -21.76
C GLN A 65 -1.65 -8.07 -20.37
N ILE A 66 -2.24 -8.71 -19.37
CA ILE A 66 -1.74 -8.73 -18.00
C ILE A 66 -0.97 -10.03 -17.77
N VAL A 67 0.28 -9.94 -17.32
CA VAL A 67 1.16 -11.07 -17.03
C VAL A 67 1.46 -11.07 -15.53
N VAL A 68 0.87 -11.98 -14.76
CA VAL A 68 1.10 -12.08 -13.32
C VAL A 68 2.14 -13.15 -13.03
N ARG A 69 3.14 -12.84 -12.18
CA ARG A 69 4.14 -13.80 -11.71
C ARG A 69 4.30 -13.73 -10.20
N ASP A 70 4.30 -14.91 -9.57
CA ASP A 70 4.46 -15.06 -8.13
C ASP A 70 5.90 -14.83 -7.71
N SER A 71 6.11 -13.84 -6.83
CA SER A 71 7.38 -13.59 -6.14
C SER A 71 7.66 -14.58 -5.02
N GLN A 72 6.68 -15.38 -4.62
CA GLN A 72 6.76 -16.33 -3.49
C GLN A 72 7.18 -15.66 -2.17
N SER A 73 6.91 -14.35 -2.03
CA SER A 73 7.35 -13.53 -0.89
C SER A 73 8.88 -13.49 -0.70
N ASP A 74 9.65 -13.73 -1.77
CA ASP A 74 11.12 -13.79 -1.76
C ASP A 74 11.72 -12.69 -2.63
N SER A 75 12.71 -11.96 -2.08
CA SER A 75 13.34 -10.80 -2.74
C SER A 75 14.08 -11.18 -4.02
N ASN A 76 14.81 -12.30 -4.03
CA ASN A 76 15.54 -12.76 -5.21
C ASN A 76 14.58 -13.20 -6.31
N ARG A 77 13.48 -13.86 -5.90
CA ARG A 77 12.44 -14.28 -6.83
C ARG A 77 11.69 -13.07 -7.41
N ALA A 78 11.41 -12.05 -6.61
CA ALA A 78 10.80 -10.81 -7.09
C ALA A 78 11.64 -10.12 -8.16
N ALA A 79 12.97 -9.98 -7.93
CA ALA A 79 13.91 -9.50 -8.93
C ALA A 79 13.91 -10.36 -10.18
N GLN A 80 14.01 -11.69 -10.02
CA GLN A 80 14.07 -12.64 -11.15
C GLN A 80 12.81 -12.51 -12.02
N VAL A 81 11.61 -12.58 -11.44
CA VAL A 81 10.36 -12.54 -12.24
C VAL A 81 10.14 -11.18 -12.90
N ALA A 82 10.56 -10.07 -12.28
CA ALA A 82 10.53 -8.74 -12.90
C ALA A 82 11.45 -8.69 -14.12
N GLY A 83 12.70 -9.15 -13.98
CA GLY A 83 13.67 -9.23 -15.09
C GLY A 83 13.18 -10.12 -16.22
N ASP A 84 12.59 -11.28 -15.92
CA ASP A 84 12.04 -12.21 -16.91
C ASP A 84 10.87 -11.59 -17.67
N MET A 85 9.95 -10.90 -16.99
CA MET A 85 8.81 -10.21 -17.63
C MET A 85 9.27 -9.10 -18.58
N ILE A 86 10.34 -8.38 -18.23
CA ILE A 86 10.89 -7.34 -19.09
C ILE A 86 11.59 -7.94 -20.31
N GLN A 87 12.50 -8.89 -20.09
CA GLN A 87 13.41 -9.36 -21.13
C GLN A 87 12.83 -10.48 -22.01
N ASN A 88 12.04 -11.38 -21.40
CA ASN A 88 11.53 -12.56 -22.09
C ASN A 88 10.07 -12.43 -22.53
N ASP A 89 9.22 -11.82 -21.68
CA ASP A 89 7.79 -11.63 -22.02
C ASP A 89 7.56 -10.32 -22.78
N GLY A 90 8.50 -9.37 -22.74
CA GLY A 90 8.41 -8.07 -23.42
C GLY A 90 7.36 -7.16 -22.79
N CYS A 91 7.26 -7.14 -21.45
CA CYS A 91 6.35 -6.22 -20.74
C CYS A 91 6.82 -4.77 -20.90
N HIS A 92 5.87 -3.87 -21.19
CA HIS A 92 6.11 -2.44 -21.40
C HIS A 92 6.14 -1.66 -20.08
N MET A 93 5.50 -2.21 -19.06
CA MET A 93 5.48 -1.69 -17.68
C MET A 93 5.42 -2.83 -16.70
N ILE A 94 6.05 -2.65 -15.52
CA ILE A 94 5.97 -3.58 -14.40
C ILE A 94 5.20 -2.91 -13.25
N LEU A 95 4.29 -3.65 -12.64
CA LEU A 95 3.56 -3.26 -11.44
C LEU A 95 3.98 -4.17 -10.28
N ALA A 96 4.13 -3.61 -9.09
CA ALA A 96 4.33 -4.38 -7.87
C ALA A 96 3.55 -3.78 -6.69
N GLY A 97 3.21 -4.60 -5.71
CA GLY A 97 2.55 -4.15 -4.48
C GLY A 97 2.92 -5.07 -3.31
N GLY A 98 2.89 -4.54 -2.09
CA GLY A 98 3.19 -5.31 -0.88
C GLY A 98 4.20 -4.66 0.03
N THR A 99 5.39 -5.20 0.15
CA THR A 99 6.44 -4.72 1.07
C THR A 99 7.72 -4.34 0.34
N PRO A 100 8.62 -3.57 0.97
CA PRO A 100 9.93 -3.23 0.39
C PRO A 100 10.71 -4.46 -0.08
N ASP A 101 10.63 -5.58 0.66
CA ASP A 101 11.37 -6.80 0.37
C ASP A 101 11.08 -7.40 -1.01
N THR A 102 9.90 -7.13 -1.58
CA THR A 102 9.51 -7.63 -2.92
C THR A 102 9.37 -6.52 -3.96
N ILE A 103 9.03 -5.31 -3.54
CA ILE A 103 8.88 -4.16 -4.43
C ILE A 103 10.24 -3.63 -4.87
N ASP A 104 11.15 -3.39 -3.94
CA ASP A 104 12.43 -2.73 -4.22
C ASP A 104 13.31 -3.54 -5.17
N PRO A 105 13.49 -4.88 -5.01
CA PRO A 105 14.23 -5.68 -5.98
C PRO A 105 13.61 -5.71 -7.38
N ALA A 106 12.27 -5.69 -7.47
CA ALA A 106 11.58 -5.61 -8.76
C ALA A 106 11.76 -4.23 -9.42
N ALA A 107 11.70 -3.15 -8.63
CA ALA A 107 11.94 -1.79 -9.08
C ALA A 107 13.40 -1.60 -9.56
N ASP A 108 14.38 -2.21 -8.89
CA ASP A 108 15.79 -2.17 -9.31
C ASP A 108 16.00 -2.85 -10.67
N GLN A 109 15.29 -3.95 -10.94
CA GLN A 109 15.33 -4.56 -12.27
C GLN A 109 14.69 -3.65 -13.33
N ALA A 110 13.56 -3.02 -13.00
CA ALA A 110 12.90 -2.09 -13.91
C ALA A 110 13.80 -0.88 -14.23
N GLU A 111 14.48 -0.32 -13.23
CA GLU A 111 15.43 0.78 -13.42
C GLU A 111 16.64 0.33 -14.27
N ALA A 112 17.20 -0.87 -14.00
CA ALA A 112 18.34 -1.42 -14.72
C ALA A 112 18.02 -1.74 -16.20
N PHE A 113 16.80 -2.18 -16.50
CA PHE A 113 16.34 -2.49 -17.86
C PHE A 113 15.51 -1.37 -18.51
N GLU A 114 15.61 -0.17 -17.96
CA GLU A 114 14.97 1.04 -18.51
C GLU A 114 13.49 0.79 -18.85
N THR A 115 12.72 0.32 -17.86
CA THR A 115 11.32 -0.04 -18.05
C THR A 115 10.45 0.68 -17.01
N PRO A 116 9.35 1.35 -17.42
CA PRO A 116 8.43 1.98 -16.50
C PRO A 116 7.93 1.02 -15.43
N PHE A 117 7.90 1.49 -14.19
CA PHE A 117 7.50 0.71 -13.02
C PHE A 117 6.60 1.54 -12.11
N LEU A 118 5.51 0.93 -11.66
CA LEU A 118 4.61 1.52 -10.67
C LEU A 118 4.45 0.60 -9.47
N SER A 119 4.40 1.18 -8.27
CA SER A 119 4.14 0.44 -7.03
C SER A 119 3.15 1.14 -6.12
N ASN A 120 2.58 0.37 -5.19
CA ASN A 120 1.78 0.88 -4.08
C ASN A 120 1.88 -0.03 -2.84
N LEU A 121 1.30 0.41 -1.73
CA LEU A 121 1.20 -0.33 -0.46
C LEU A 121 2.54 -0.58 0.26
N SER A 122 3.56 0.21 0.01
CA SER A 122 4.87 0.11 0.66
C SER A 122 5.28 1.47 1.23
N PRO A 123 6.12 1.52 2.27
CA PRO A 123 6.73 2.76 2.70
C PRO A 123 7.64 3.37 1.62
N TYR A 124 7.55 4.69 1.43
CA TYR A 124 8.40 5.36 0.44
C TYR A 124 9.86 5.50 0.89
N GLN A 125 10.13 5.48 2.19
CA GLN A 125 11.48 5.64 2.73
C GLN A 125 12.44 4.55 2.20
N PRO A 126 12.17 3.24 2.36
CA PRO A 126 13.01 2.22 1.75
C PRO A 126 12.98 2.28 0.21
N PHE A 127 11.81 2.48 -0.40
CA PHE A 127 11.68 2.56 -1.85
C PHE A 127 12.52 3.67 -2.48
N TYR A 128 12.53 4.87 -1.89
CA TYR A 128 13.25 6.02 -2.46
C TYR A 128 14.66 6.17 -1.88
N PHE A 129 14.80 6.20 -0.55
CA PHE A 129 16.11 6.41 0.09
C PHE A 129 16.92 5.12 0.21
N GLY A 130 16.28 3.99 0.49
CA GLY A 130 16.96 2.69 0.67
C GLY A 130 17.63 2.18 -0.62
N ARG A 131 17.07 2.52 -1.78
CA ARG A 131 17.61 2.14 -3.10
C ARG A 131 18.66 3.12 -3.65
N GLN A 132 18.96 4.23 -2.96
CA GLN A 132 19.96 5.21 -3.38
C GLN A 132 21.38 4.69 -3.18
N LYS A 133 22.28 5.01 -4.13
CA LYS A 133 23.72 4.76 -3.96
C LYS A 133 24.30 5.62 -2.82
N ASP A 134 23.81 6.83 -2.66
CA ASP A 134 24.15 7.74 -1.58
C ASP A 134 22.84 8.30 -0.98
N PRO A 135 22.32 7.72 0.10
CA PRO A 135 21.08 8.19 0.73
C PRO A 135 21.17 9.61 1.29
N ALA A 136 22.38 10.16 1.51
CA ALA A 136 22.57 11.53 1.95
C ALA A 136 22.36 12.56 0.83
N ASN A 137 22.51 12.14 -0.44
CA ASN A 137 22.32 12.95 -1.63
C ASN A 137 21.45 12.21 -2.65
N PRO A 138 20.18 11.96 -2.34
CA PRO A 138 19.30 11.13 -3.18
C PRO A 138 19.08 11.81 -4.54
N GLN A 139 19.01 10.99 -5.58
CA GLN A 139 18.71 11.42 -6.94
C GLN A 139 17.41 10.80 -7.41
N PRO A 140 16.59 11.51 -8.19
CA PRO A 140 15.38 10.93 -8.78
C PRO A 140 15.69 9.70 -9.63
N PHE A 141 14.85 8.70 -9.52
CA PHE A 141 14.83 7.58 -10.45
C PHE A 141 14.18 7.99 -11.78
N LYS A 142 14.59 7.37 -12.87
CA LYS A 142 13.99 7.67 -14.17
C LYS A 142 12.75 6.83 -14.44
N TRP A 143 12.77 5.57 -14.07
CA TRP A 143 11.80 4.59 -14.51
C TRP A 143 10.82 4.14 -13.43
N THR A 144 11.12 4.37 -12.15
CA THR A 144 10.35 3.81 -11.04
C THR A 144 9.60 4.87 -10.24
N TYR A 145 8.27 4.66 -10.07
CA TYR A 145 7.35 5.58 -9.40
C TYR A 145 6.43 4.81 -8.45
N GLY A 146 5.89 5.50 -7.45
CA GLY A 146 5.01 4.88 -6.47
C GLY A 146 3.91 5.77 -5.91
N LEU A 147 2.75 5.17 -5.68
CA LEU A 147 1.70 5.65 -4.80
C LEU A 147 1.90 4.99 -3.43
N LEU A 148 2.70 5.60 -2.57
CA LEU A 148 3.28 4.95 -1.40
C LEU A 148 2.86 5.64 -0.11
N LEU A 149 2.97 4.94 1.00
CA LEU A 149 2.78 5.52 2.34
C LEU A 149 4.09 6.11 2.88
N GLY A 150 3.98 7.05 3.82
CA GLY A 150 5.10 7.47 4.66
C GLY A 150 5.02 6.76 6.01
N THR A 151 6.16 6.34 6.55
CA THR A 151 6.19 5.75 7.91
C THR A 151 5.85 6.80 8.96
N GLU A 152 6.20 8.08 8.73
CA GLU A 152 5.71 9.20 9.52
C GLU A 152 4.20 9.36 9.44
N GLN A 153 3.62 9.16 8.27
CA GLN A 153 2.19 9.21 8.03
C GLN A 153 1.45 8.08 8.77
N ALA A 154 2.00 6.86 8.71
CA ALA A 154 1.49 5.72 9.45
C ALA A 154 1.53 5.94 10.98
N MET A 155 2.62 6.53 11.50
CA MET A 155 2.67 6.90 12.92
C MET A 155 1.71 8.03 13.25
N HIS A 156 1.56 9.02 12.34
CA HIS A 156 0.67 10.15 12.54
C HIS A 156 -0.80 9.74 12.70
N ILE A 157 -1.32 8.83 11.86
CA ILE A 157 -2.69 8.34 12.02
C ILE A 157 -2.92 7.66 13.38
N PHE A 158 -1.91 7.01 13.94
CA PHE A 158 -2.01 6.34 15.23
C PHE A 158 -1.96 7.35 16.40
N VAL A 159 -1.00 8.28 16.42
CA VAL A 159 -0.91 9.25 17.52
C VAL A 159 -2.12 10.18 17.58
N GLU A 160 -2.73 10.47 16.42
CA GLU A 160 -3.95 11.28 16.34
C GLU A 160 -5.15 10.63 17.03
N VAL A 161 -5.21 9.30 17.13
CA VAL A 161 -6.26 8.59 17.87
C VAL A 161 -5.83 8.19 19.29
N TYR A 162 -4.53 7.98 19.56
CA TYR A 162 -4.05 7.64 20.91
C TYR A 162 -4.40 8.70 21.93
N LYS A 163 -4.44 9.98 21.54
CA LYS A 163 -4.79 11.11 22.43
C LYS A 163 -6.19 11.01 23.07
N ASP A 164 -7.07 10.21 22.45
CA ASP A 164 -8.45 10.04 22.92
C ASP A 164 -8.59 9.00 24.04
N ILE A 165 -7.48 8.30 24.38
CA ILE A 165 -7.41 7.37 25.50
C ILE A 165 -6.34 7.85 26.49
N GLU A 166 -6.71 7.95 27.78
CA GLU A 166 -5.75 8.33 28.82
C GLU A 166 -4.70 7.26 29.03
N THR A 167 -3.42 7.63 28.78
CA THR A 167 -2.25 6.76 28.91
C THR A 167 -1.08 7.51 29.53
N ASN A 168 -0.03 6.77 29.95
CA ASN A 168 1.23 7.35 30.37
C ASN A 168 2.12 7.81 29.21
N LYS A 169 1.64 7.71 27.98
CA LYS A 169 2.34 8.08 26.74
C LYS A 169 3.63 7.29 26.44
N LYS A 170 3.81 6.12 27.03
CA LYS A 170 4.91 5.21 26.69
C LYS A 170 4.46 4.25 25.61
N VAL A 171 5.14 4.31 24.45
CA VAL A 171 4.87 3.51 23.27
C VAL A 171 5.95 2.44 23.14
N GLY A 172 5.60 1.19 23.35
CA GLY A 172 6.45 0.04 23.08
C GLY A 172 6.47 -0.28 21.59
N MET A 173 7.63 -0.21 20.97
CA MET A 173 7.81 -0.44 19.54
C MET A 173 8.29 -1.87 19.29
N LEU A 174 7.50 -2.64 18.54
CA LEU A 174 7.77 -4.05 18.21
C LEU A 174 8.09 -4.20 16.71
N PHE A 175 9.38 -4.46 16.41
CA PHE A 175 9.84 -4.56 15.01
C PHE A 175 10.74 -5.78 14.78
N ALA A 176 10.62 -6.38 13.60
CA ALA A 176 11.63 -7.27 13.06
C ALA A 176 12.89 -6.49 12.63
N ASN A 177 14.02 -7.17 12.51
CA ASN A 177 15.23 -6.60 11.90
C ASN A 177 15.16 -6.76 10.38
N ASP A 178 14.35 -5.94 9.74
CA ASP A 178 14.08 -5.94 8.30
C ASP A 178 14.08 -4.52 7.70
N THR A 179 13.80 -4.42 6.42
CA THR A 179 13.78 -3.15 5.67
C THR A 179 12.64 -2.24 6.11
N ASP A 180 11.49 -2.80 6.52
CA ASP A 180 10.37 -2.03 7.07
C ASP A 180 10.81 -1.28 8.35
N ALA A 181 11.45 -2.00 9.30
CA ALA A 181 11.92 -1.40 10.54
C ALA A 181 12.92 -0.25 10.30
N GLN A 182 13.78 -0.37 9.30
CA GLN A 182 14.73 0.70 8.95
C GLN A 182 14.00 1.99 8.56
N GLY A 183 12.93 1.88 7.75
CA GLY A 183 12.10 3.04 7.39
C GLY A 183 11.33 3.61 8.59
N TRP A 184 10.71 2.74 9.40
CA TRP A 184 9.93 3.16 10.57
C TRP A 184 10.78 3.80 11.67
N LEU A 185 12.02 3.38 11.85
CA LEU A 185 12.93 3.84 12.90
C LEU A 185 13.88 4.96 12.41
N ASP A 186 13.73 5.43 11.17
CA ASP A 186 14.53 6.55 10.69
C ASP A 186 14.29 7.80 11.55
N GLU A 187 15.38 8.37 12.08
CA GLU A 187 15.33 9.49 13.00
C GLU A 187 14.92 10.81 12.38
N LYS A 188 14.84 10.90 11.06
CA LYS A 188 14.50 12.13 10.32
C LYS A 188 13.10 12.07 9.71
N THR A 189 12.66 10.89 9.29
CA THR A 189 11.45 10.71 8.50
C THR A 189 10.54 9.60 9.03
N GLY A 190 10.88 8.96 10.15
CA GLY A 190 10.14 7.82 10.71
C GLY A 190 9.32 8.15 11.96
N ALA A 191 8.88 7.10 12.65
CA ALA A 191 8.09 7.18 13.87
C ALA A 191 8.72 8.00 15.01
N PRO A 192 10.06 7.99 15.24
CA PRO A 192 10.68 8.78 16.31
C PRO A 192 10.36 10.28 16.22
N VAL A 193 10.30 10.83 15.01
CA VAL A 193 9.97 12.25 14.79
C VAL A 193 8.56 12.55 15.25
N VAL A 194 7.59 11.76 14.81
CA VAL A 194 6.18 11.96 15.12
C VAL A 194 5.90 11.73 16.60
N LEU A 195 6.43 10.65 17.20
CA LEU A 195 6.26 10.38 18.62
C LEU A 195 6.78 11.53 19.49
N LYS A 196 7.96 12.08 19.16
CA LYS A 196 8.55 13.22 19.85
C LYS A 196 7.68 14.48 19.72
N GLU A 197 7.17 14.77 18.52
CA GLU A 197 6.32 15.95 18.25
C GLU A 197 5.04 15.91 19.09
N TYR A 198 4.43 14.72 19.25
CA TYR A 198 3.21 14.53 20.02
C TYR A 198 3.44 14.26 21.50
N GLY A 199 4.71 14.26 21.94
CA GLY A 199 5.09 14.10 23.35
C GLY A 199 4.92 12.69 23.88
N TYR A 200 5.09 11.68 23.03
CA TYR A 200 5.16 10.27 23.40
C TYR A 200 6.63 9.83 23.63
N GLU A 201 6.83 8.94 24.58
CA GLU A 201 8.10 8.29 24.88
C GLU A 201 8.19 6.95 24.15
N MET A 202 9.19 6.79 23.29
CA MET A 202 9.44 5.56 22.55
C MET A 202 10.25 4.57 23.41
N ILE A 203 9.73 3.36 23.62
CA ILE A 203 10.41 2.24 24.25
C ILE A 203 10.70 1.20 23.18
N LEU A 204 11.98 1.09 22.79
CA LEU A 204 12.43 0.20 21.73
C LEU A 204 13.32 -0.92 22.32
N PRO A 205 12.83 -2.17 22.37
CA PRO A 205 13.69 -3.33 22.69
C PRO A 205 14.58 -3.70 21.50
N SER A 206 15.42 -4.73 21.68
CA SER A 206 16.16 -5.32 20.57
C SER A 206 15.19 -5.76 19.47
N LEU A 207 15.55 -5.47 18.21
CA LEU A 207 14.78 -5.93 17.05
C LEU A 207 14.85 -7.47 17.02
N TYR A 208 13.70 -8.12 16.85
CA TYR A 208 13.66 -9.57 16.69
C TYR A 208 14.05 -9.99 15.27
N GLN A 209 14.48 -11.23 15.08
CA GLN A 209 14.77 -11.75 13.75
C GLN A 209 13.45 -12.11 13.02
N PRO A 210 13.31 -11.83 11.70
CA PRO A 210 12.16 -12.29 10.94
C PRO A 210 11.88 -13.77 11.15
N GLY A 211 10.62 -14.11 11.41
CA GLY A 211 10.18 -15.47 11.73
C GLY A 211 10.39 -15.89 13.20
N ALA A 212 10.71 -14.95 14.10
CA ALA A 212 10.82 -15.26 15.52
C ALA A 212 9.54 -15.87 16.11
N GLU A 213 9.73 -16.84 16.99
CA GLU A 213 8.65 -17.52 17.73
C GLU A 213 8.62 -17.17 19.22
N ASP A 214 9.70 -16.61 19.78
CA ASP A 214 9.83 -16.20 21.18
C ASP A 214 10.04 -14.68 21.28
N PHE A 215 9.19 -14.03 22.09
CA PHE A 215 9.16 -12.60 22.32
C PHE A 215 9.33 -12.22 23.79
N THR A 216 9.86 -13.15 24.61
CA THR A 216 10.01 -12.97 26.07
C THR A 216 10.83 -11.73 26.41
N GLU A 217 11.88 -11.41 25.63
CA GLU A 217 12.72 -10.22 25.86
C GLU A 217 11.91 -8.94 25.68
N GLN A 218 11.20 -8.81 24.56
CA GLN A 218 10.40 -7.63 24.21
C GLN A 218 9.28 -7.41 25.24
N ILE A 219 8.56 -8.46 25.58
CA ILE A 219 7.46 -8.43 26.56
C ILE A 219 7.99 -8.03 27.94
N SER A 220 9.12 -8.59 28.39
CA SER A 220 9.74 -8.28 29.68
C SER A 220 10.14 -6.81 29.75
N MET A 221 10.71 -6.25 28.69
CA MET A 221 11.08 -4.84 28.63
C MET A 221 9.84 -3.95 28.67
N PHE A 222 8.79 -4.24 27.89
CA PHE A 222 7.56 -3.45 27.90
C PHE A 222 6.89 -3.43 29.29
N LYS A 223 6.86 -4.56 29.96
CA LYS A 223 6.34 -4.64 31.34
C LYS A 223 7.19 -3.84 32.32
N LYS A 224 8.51 -3.97 32.25
CA LYS A 224 9.45 -3.26 33.13
C LYS A 224 9.31 -1.74 32.97
N GLU A 225 9.20 -1.26 31.75
CA GLU A 225 9.09 0.17 31.45
C GLU A 225 7.66 0.71 31.63
N GLY A 226 6.68 -0.16 31.88
CA GLY A 226 5.28 0.21 32.08
C GLY A 226 4.62 0.73 30.80
N VAL A 227 4.88 0.08 29.66
CA VAL A 227 4.29 0.43 28.37
C VAL A 227 2.78 0.26 28.42
N GLU A 228 2.04 1.31 28.03
CA GLU A 228 0.58 1.30 27.93
C GLU A 228 0.06 1.33 26.47
N ILE A 229 0.94 1.62 25.51
CA ILE A 229 0.63 1.62 24.08
C ILE A 229 1.61 0.70 23.37
N LEU A 230 1.10 -0.32 22.69
CA LEU A 230 1.89 -1.14 21.76
C LEU A 230 1.78 -0.57 20.36
N CYS A 231 2.90 -0.46 19.65
CA CYS A 231 2.95 -0.10 18.23
C CYS A 231 4.03 -0.91 17.52
N GLY A 232 3.90 -1.10 16.22
CA GLY A 232 4.92 -1.76 15.41
C GLY A 232 4.47 -2.01 13.99
N THR A 233 5.31 -2.72 13.24
CA THR A 233 4.94 -3.36 11.98
C THR A 233 5.44 -4.80 11.99
N ASN A 234 4.54 -5.75 11.78
CA ASN A 234 4.80 -7.16 12.03
C ASN A 234 4.19 -8.02 10.93
N ASN A 235 4.80 -9.16 10.64
CA ASN A 235 4.14 -10.19 9.85
C ASN A 235 3.03 -10.87 10.67
N PRO A 236 2.00 -11.44 10.03
CA PRO A 236 0.85 -12.04 10.72
C PRO A 236 1.20 -13.09 11.77
N ALA A 237 2.13 -14.02 11.44
CA ALA A 237 2.55 -15.07 12.36
C ALA A 237 3.28 -14.53 13.58
N GLU A 238 4.15 -13.54 13.39
CA GLU A 238 4.95 -12.89 14.44
C GLU A 238 4.03 -12.14 15.43
N LEU A 239 3.09 -11.34 14.91
CA LEU A 239 2.13 -10.63 15.75
C LEU A 239 1.24 -11.61 16.53
N THR A 240 0.79 -12.69 15.89
CA THR A 240 -0.01 -13.72 16.54
C THR A 240 0.74 -14.39 17.69
N ASN A 241 1.99 -14.77 17.47
CA ASN A 241 2.85 -15.38 18.50
C ASN A 241 3.15 -14.41 19.64
N PHE A 242 3.55 -13.16 19.27
CA PHE A 242 3.80 -12.11 20.26
C PHE A 242 2.57 -11.87 21.14
N TRP A 243 1.40 -11.67 20.55
CA TRP A 243 0.19 -11.31 21.28
C TRP A 243 -0.26 -12.41 22.27
N LYS A 244 -0.22 -13.67 21.84
CA LYS A 244 -0.52 -14.80 22.71
C LYS A 244 0.44 -14.87 23.91
N GLN A 245 1.74 -14.71 23.67
CA GLN A 245 2.76 -14.67 24.75
C GLN A 245 2.61 -13.45 25.66
N ALA A 246 2.31 -12.29 25.09
CA ALA A 246 2.10 -11.05 25.82
C ALA A 246 0.98 -11.21 26.85
N LEU A 247 -0.17 -11.73 26.46
CA LEU A 247 -1.29 -11.98 27.36
C LEU A 247 -0.97 -13.05 28.42
N GLN A 248 -0.33 -14.16 28.03
CA GLN A 248 0.11 -15.21 28.96
C GLN A 248 1.08 -14.67 30.03
N GLN A 249 1.92 -13.73 29.65
CA GLN A 249 2.87 -13.08 30.56
C GLN A 249 2.28 -11.87 31.30
N GLY A 250 0.99 -11.55 31.10
CA GLY A 250 0.31 -10.45 31.78
C GLY A 250 0.72 -9.06 31.28
N PHE A 251 1.07 -8.94 30.01
CA PHE A 251 1.25 -7.63 29.36
C PHE A 251 -0.09 -7.24 28.70
N HIS A 252 -0.71 -6.18 29.23
CA HIS A 252 -2.04 -5.72 28.86
C HIS A 252 -2.00 -4.22 28.52
N PRO A 253 -1.53 -3.80 27.34
CA PRO A 253 -1.52 -2.39 26.96
C PRO A 253 -2.94 -1.87 26.74
N LYS A 254 -3.19 -0.61 27.06
CA LYS A 254 -4.50 0.06 26.84
C LYS A 254 -4.83 0.21 25.35
N ILE A 255 -3.79 0.37 24.53
CA ILE A 255 -3.87 0.50 23.07
C ILE A 255 -2.88 -0.49 22.46
N ALA A 256 -3.31 -1.18 21.43
CA ALA A 256 -2.46 -2.04 20.63
C ALA A 256 -2.66 -1.74 19.13
N SER A 257 -1.60 -1.32 18.47
CA SER A 257 -1.59 -0.99 17.05
C SER A 257 -0.46 -1.71 16.32
N SER A 258 -0.69 -2.05 15.08
CA SER A 258 0.36 -2.52 14.18
C SER A 258 0.01 -2.19 12.76
N GLY A 259 0.99 -1.77 12.01
CA GLY A 259 0.93 -1.77 10.55
C GLY A 259 0.99 -3.18 9.98
N LYS A 260 0.93 -3.30 8.66
CA LYS A 260 1.11 -4.55 7.91
C LYS A 260 0.10 -5.65 8.31
N ALA A 261 0.36 -6.40 9.39
CA ALA A 261 -0.49 -7.53 9.81
C ALA A 261 -1.94 -7.14 10.11
N LEU A 262 -2.18 -5.98 10.72
CA LEU A 262 -3.53 -5.55 11.13
C LEU A 262 -4.30 -4.79 10.03
N GLY A 263 -3.77 -4.72 8.82
CA GLY A 263 -4.52 -4.33 7.63
C GLY A 263 -5.41 -5.46 7.08
N TYR A 264 -5.30 -6.69 7.60
CA TYR A 264 -5.90 -7.90 7.00
C TYR A 264 -6.66 -8.73 8.02
N VAL A 265 -7.92 -9.04 7.73
CA VAL A 265 -8.81 -9.80 8.62
C VAL A 265 -8.29 -11.19 8.95
N SER A 266 -7.58 -11.85 8.03
CA SER A 266 -7.01 -13.19 8.25
C SER A 266 -6.05 -13.27 9.44
N THR A 267 -5.30 -12.20 9.72
CA THR A 267 -4.44 -12.13 10.92
C THR A 267 -5.26 -12.13 12.20
N LEU A 268 -6.34 -11.36 12.23
CA LEU A 268 -7.22 -11.24 13.39
C LEU A 268 -7.96 -12.54 13.67
N GLU A 269 -8.42 -13.21 12.62
CA GLU A 269 -9.05 -14.52 12.72
C GLU A 269 -8.10 -15.59 13.29
N ALA A 270 -6.81 -15.54 12.91
CA ALA A 270 -5.78 -16.43 13.48
C ALA A 270 -5.47 -16.14 14.95
N ILE A 271 -5.61 -14.88 15.39
CA ILE A 271 -5.47 -14.47 16.79
C ILE A 271 -6.74 -14.86 17.59
N GLY A 272 -7.91 -14.70 17.00
CA GLY A 272 -9.21 -14.96 17.62
C GLY A 272 -9.77 -13.76 18.39
N GLU A 273 -10.80 -13.97 19.21
CA GLU A 273 -11.55 -12.91 19.91
C GLU A 273 -10.71 -11.97 20.78
N ILE A 274 -9.52 -12.40 21.21
CA ILE A 274 -8.55 -11.56 21.94
C ILE A 274 -7.93 -10.45 21.08
N ALA A 275 -8.26 -10.40 19.77
CA ALA A 275 -7.85 -9.35 18.86
C ALA A 275 -8.86 -8.19 18.74
N TYR A 276 -10.02 -8.25 19.39
CA TYR A 276 -10.93 -7.11 19.37
C TYR A 276 -10.30 -5.88 20.01
N GLY A 277 -10.39 -4.76 19.31
CA GLY A 277 -9.83 -3.48 19.73
C GLY A 277 -8.48 -3.13 19.11
N PHE A 278 -7.83 -4.04 18.38
CA PHE A 278 -6.60 -3.70 17.65
C PHE A 278 -6.81 -2.54 16.68
N LEU A 279 -5.81 -1.65 16.62
CA LEU A 279 -5.71 -0.60 15.60
C LEU A 279 -4.81 -1.07 14.46
N GLY A 280 -5.30 -0.89 13.25
CA GLY A 280 -4.58 -1.16 12.02
C GLY A 280 -4.54 0.03 11.06
N GLU A 281 -3.85 -0.19 9.98
CA GLU A 281 -3.72 0.73 8.86
C GLU A 281 -4.87 0.55 7.87
N GLY A 282 -5.61 1.63 7.61
CA GLY A 282 -6.66 1.66 6.61
C GLY A 282 -6.17 2.31 5.32
N VAL A 283 -5.69 1.51 4.38
CA VAL A 283 -5.23 1.96 3.06
C VAL A 283 -6.34 1.97 2.01
N TRP A 284 -7.47 1.39 2.36
CA TRP A 284 -8.71 1.36 1.57
C TRP A 284 -9.88 0.88 2.45
N HIS A 285 -11.10 1.32 2.10
CA HIS A 285 -12.33 0.89 2.77
C HIS A 285 -13.53 1.11 1.85
N PRO A 286 -14.59 0.26 1.89
CA PRO A 286 -15.79 0.38 1.04
C PRO A 286 -16.52 1.72 1.14
N THR A 287 -16.40 2.42 2.27
CA THR A 287 -17.03 3.74 2.46
C THR A 287 -16.22 4.92 1.93
N TRP A 288 -15.08 4.68 1.30
CA TRP A 288 -14.30 5.76 0.70
C TRP A 288 -15.07 6.41 -0.45
N PRO A 289 -14.96 7.74 -0.64
CA PRO A 289 -15.80 8.49 -1.58
C PRO A 289 -15.30 8.42 -3.04
N PHE A 290 -14.53 7.42 -3.39
CA PHE A 290 -13.91 7.28 -4.70
C PHE A 290 -14.59 6.21 -5.55
N LYS A 291 -14.17 6.15 -6.81
CA LYS A 291 -14.71 5.22 -7.81
C LYS A 291 -13.58 4.62 -8.63
N ASP A 292 -13.81 3.40 -9.09
CA ASP A 292 -13.00 2.78 -10.13
C ASP A 292 -13.06 3.60 -11.44
N THR A 293 -11.90 3.83 -12.02
CA THR A 293 -11.75 4.64 -13.26
C THR A 293 -12.14 3.89 -14.51
N LEU A 294 -12.21 2.55 -14.48
CA LEU A 294 -12.53 1.74 -15.63
C LEU A 294 -14.05 1.48 -15.76
N THR A 295 -14.73 1.24 -14.66
CA THR A 295 -16.15 0.88 -14.62
C THR A 295 -17.04 1.97 -14.02
N GLY A 296 -16.47 2.89 -13.23
CA GLY A 296 -17.22 3.90 -12.46
C GLY A 296 -17.88 3.34 -11.20
N MET A 297 -17.61 2.09 -10.81
CA MET A 297 -18.10 1.46 -9.58
C MET A 297 -17.55 2.20 -8.35
N THR A 298 -18.39 2.34 -7.35
CA THR A 298 -18.00 2.86 -6.02
C THR A 298 -17.14 1.83 -5.27
N CYS A 299 -16.40 2.27 -4.24
CA CYS A 299 -15.66 1.35 -3.38
C CYS A 299 -16.55 0.28 -2.75
N GLN A 300 -17.81 0.59 -2.42
CA GLN A 300 -18.76 -0.40 -1.90
C GLN A 300 -19.14 -1.45 -2.96
N GLU A 301 -19.43 -1.03 -4.18
CA GLU A 301 -19.75 -1.95 -5.28
C GLU A 301 -18.56 -2.86 -5.62
N LEU A 302 -17.32 -2.35 -5.55
CA LEU A 302 -16.11 -3.17 -5.71
C LEU A 302 -15.95 -4.19 -4.56
N ALA A 303 -16.24 -3.80 -3.32
CA ALA A 303 -16.22 -4.73 -2.18
C ALA A 303 -17.26 -5.85 -2.36
N ASP A 304 -18.49 -5.48 -2.76
CA ASP A 304 -19.57 -6.44 -3.00
C ASP A 304 -19.22 -7.41 -4.15
N GLU A 305 -18.57 -6.91 -5.21
CA GLU A 305 -18.09 -7.74 -6.32
C GLU A 305 -16.99 -8.70 -5.86
N TYR A 306 -16.01 -8.21 -5.08
CA TYR A 306 -14.95 -9.05 -4.51
C TYR A 306 -15.51 -10.18 -3.65
N GLU A 307 -16.43 -9.85 -2.73
CA GLU A 307 -17.09 -10.83 -1.87
C GLU A 307 -17.92 -11.85 -2.65
N ALA A 308 -18.60 -11.41 -3.73
CA ALA A 308 -19.33 -12.33 -4.61
C ALA A 308 -18.39 -13.25 -5.41
N PHE A 309 -17.21 -12.76 -5.79
CA PHE A 309 -16.22 -13.51 -6.55
C PHE A 309 -15.47 -14.53 -5.70
N THR A 310 -15.06 -14.15 -4.48
CA THR A 310 -14.22 -14.97 -3.60
C THR A 310 -15.00 -15.79 -2.58
N GLY A 311 -16.14 -15.28 -2.13
CA GLY A 311 -16.86 -15.79 -0.94
C GLY A 311 -16.31 -15.28 0.39
N ASP A 312 -15.21 -14.51 0.37
CA ASP A 312 -14.54 -13.96 1.54
C ASP A 312 -14.88 -12.48 1.74
N MET A 313 -14.65 -11.97 2.95
CA MET A 313 -14.74 -10.54 3.24
C MET A 313 -13.76 -9.76 2.37
N TRP A 314 -14.15 -8.55 1.93
CA TRP A 314 -13.23 -7.60 1.32
C TRP A 314 -11.99 -7.34 2.20
N THR A 315 -10.88 -6.95 1.59
CA THR A 315 -9.61 -6.69 2.29
C THR A 315 -9.00 -5.36 1.86
N ALA A 316 -8.21 -4.74 2.73
CA ALA A 316 -7.46 -3.53 2.40
C ALA A 316 -6.50 -3.71 1.21
N ALA A 317 -6.07 -4.97 0.92
CA ALA A 317 -5.28 -5.28 -0.26
C ALA A 317 -5.96 -4.90 -1.59
N MET A 318 -7.28 -4.69 -1.61
CA MET A 318 -8.00 -4.20 -2.80
C MET A 318 -7.42 -2.88 -3.34
N ALA A 319 -6.81 -2.07 -2.47
CA ALA A 319 -6.03 -0.90 -2.88
C ALA A 319 -4.94 -1.22 -3.92
N SER A 320 -4.46 -2.47 -3.98
CA SER A 320 -3.48 -2.93 -4.98
C SER A 320 -3.94 -2.69 -6.42
N TYR A 321 -5.25 -2.72 -6.68
CA TYR A 321 -5.80 -2.46 -8.01
C TYR A 321 -5.54 -1.03 -8.51
N SER A 322 -5.44 -0.04 -7.64
CA SER A 322 -5.26 1.37 -8.03
C SER A 322 -4.02 1.63 -8.90
N LYS A 323 -2.94 0.86 -8.72
CA LYS A 323 -1.75 0.96 -9.58
C LYS A 323 -2.03 0.52 -11.02
N PHE A 324 -2.98 -0.41 -11.21
CA PHE A 324 -3.42 -0.81 -12.54
C PHE A 324 -4.31 0.26 -13.20
N GLU A 325 -5.25 0.87 -12.45
CA GLU A 325 -6.01 2.03 -12.92
C GLU A 325 -5.07 3.14 -13.40
N TRP A 326 -4.02 3.42 -12.61
CA TRP A 326 -2.98 4.41 -12.94
C TRP A 326 -2.20 4.02 -14.20
N ALA A 327 -1.79 2.75 -14.35
CA ALA A 327 -1.12 2.27 -15.55
C ALA A 327 -1.97 2.45 -16.81
N ILE A 328 -3.27 2.15 -16.74
CA ILE A 328 -4.19 2.32 -17.87
C ILE A 328 -4.36 3.81 -18.26
N ASP A 329 -4.47 4.71 -17.27
CA ASP A 329 -4.50 6.15 -17.54
C ASP A 329 -3.21 6.62 -18.24
N ILE A 330 -2.05 6.16 -17.79
CA ILE A 330 -0.75 6.46 -18.38
C ILE A 330 -0.72 6.02 -19.86
N PHE A 331 -1.07 4.75 -20.15
CA PHE A 331 -1.04 4.24 -21.52
C PHE A 331 -2.04 4.92 -22.45
N LYS A 332 -3.18 5.38 -21.92
CA LYS A 332 -4.12 6.21 -22.69
C LYS A 332 -3.56 7.59 -23.06
N ARG A 333 -2.70 8.17 -22.20
CA ARG A 333 -2.12 9.52 -22.37
C ARG A 333 -0.75 9.54 -23.04
N ALA A 334 0.00 8.45 -23.00
CA ALA A 334 1.31 8.35 -23.65
C ALA A 334 1.19 8.63 -25.14
N ALA A 335 2.06 9.48 -25.69
CA ALA A 335 2.05 9.84 -27.11
C ALA A 335 2.27 8.61 -28.02
N ASP A 336 3.07 7.67 -27.56
CA ASP A 336 3.23 6.32 -28.11
C ASP A 336 3.29 5.33 -26.95
N PRO A 337 2.27 4.47 -26.75
CA PRO A 337 2.26 3.46 -25.69
C PRO A 337 3.40 2.42 -25.76
N MET A 338 4.04 2.30 -26.95
CA MET A 338 5.16 1.37 -27.16
C MET A 338 6.52 2.01 -26.83
N ASP A 339 6.58 3.33 -26.74
CA ASP A 339 7.81 4.06 -26.40
C ASP A 339 7.87 4.36 -24.89
N LYS A 340 8.83 3.73 -24.21
CA LYS A 340 9.05 3.85 -22.76
C LYS A 340 9.26 5.29 -22.30
N GLU A 341 9.89 6.16 -23.09
CA GLU A 341 10.12 7.56 -22.74
C GLU A 341 8.78 8.34 -22.70
N THR A 342 7.90 8.14 -23.68
CA THR A 342 6.60 8.80 -23.69
C THR A 342 5.69 8.27 -22.58
N VAL A 343 5.84 7.00 -22.19
CA VAL A 343 5.17 6.42 -21.03
C VAL A 343 5.64 7.07 -19.73
N VAL A 344 6.94 7.29 -19.55
CA VAL A 344 7.50 8.01 -18.38
C VAL A 344 7.00 9.46 -18.33
N GLU A 345 6.93 10.17 -19.46
CA GLU A 345 6.38 11.52 -19.49
C GLU A 345 4.90 11.55 -19.12
N ALA A 346 4.15 10.51 -19.49
CA ALA A 346 2.76 10.36 -19.06
C ALA A 346 2.65 10.08 -17.55
N ILE A 347 3.61 9.36 -16.94
CA ILE A 347 3.66 9.19 -15.47
C ILE A 347 3.83 10.55 -14.78
N LYS A 348 4.82 11.35 -15.19
CA LYS A 348 5.13 12.66 -14.60
C LYS A 348 3.99 13.69 -14.72
N THR A 349 3.10 13.51 -15.66
CA THR A 349 1.93 14.37 -15.88
C THR A 349 0.63 13.77 -15.36
N THR A 350 0.69 12.74 -14.52
CA THR A 350 -0.50 12.12 -13.89
C THR A 350 -1.23 13.14 -13.02
N ASN A 351 -2.55 13.24 -13.24
CA ASN A 351 -3.53 13.88 -12.37
C ASN A 351 -4.81 13.08 -12.45
N LEU A 352 -4.95 12.10 -11.57
CA LEU A 352 -5.97 11.06 -11.60
C LEU A 352 -6.55 10.84 -10.21
N THR A 353 -7.81 10.47 -10.12
CA THR A 353 -8.40 9.93 -8.90
C THR A 353 -8.82 8.49 -9.13
N THR A 354 -8.15 7.57 -8.46
CA THR A 354 -8.42 6.12 -8.50
C THR A 354 -9.39 5.72 -7.39
N MET A 355 -9.75 4.44 -7.32
CA MET A 355 -10.52 3.90 -6.20
C MET A 355 -9.80 4.01 -4.84
N GLN A 356 -8.50 4.26 -4.81
CA GLN A 356 -7.70 4.51 -3.60
C GLN A 356 -7.56 6.00 -3.30
N GLY A 357 -7.92 6.90 -4.22
CA GLY A 357 -7.82 8.34 -4.05
C GLY A 357 -6.96 9.03 -5.11
N PRO A 358 -6.59 10.30 -4.87
CA PRO A 358 -5.86 11.11 -5.84
C PRO A 358 -4.41 10.67 -6.03
N ILE A 359 -3.92 10.83 -7.26
CA ILE A 359 -2.51 10.75 -7.66
C ILE A 359 -2.24 11.99 -8.51
N ASN A 360 -1.39 12.91 -8.06
CA ASN A 360 -1.14 14.16 -8.78
C ASN A 360 0.36 14.51 -8.83
N PHE A 361 1.05 14.00 -9.83
CA PHE A 361 2.46 14.31 -10.10
C PHE A 361 2.66 15.69 -10.74
N THR A 362 1.59 16.45 -11.02
CA THR A 362 1.69 17.85 -11.49
C THR A 362 1.84 18.86 -10.36
N GLU A 363 1.65 18.46 -9.11
CA GLU A 363 1.89 19.28 -7.94
C GLU A 363 3.39 19.51 -7.70
N PRO A 364 3.80 20.67 -7.13
CA PRO A 364 5.18 20.86 -6.70
C PRO A 364 5.58 19.83 -5.65
N VAL A 365 6.82 19.34 -5.74
CA VAL A 365 7.39 18.46 -4.73
C VAL A 365 7.46 19.19 -3.38
N ASP A 366 6.82 18.61 -2.36
CA ASP A 366 6.87 19.07 -0.98
C ASP A 366 7.29 17.90 -0.08
N PRO A 367 8.47 17.95 0.57
CA PRO A 367 8.94 16.87 1.44
C PRO A 367 8.02 16.56 2.62
N LYS A 368 7.14 17.49 3.00
CA LYS A 368 6.15 17.31 4.07
C LYS A 368 4.74 17.03 3.56
N GLY A 369 4.50 17.15 2.26
CA GLY A 369 3.21 16.99 1.63
C GLY A 369 2.97 15.59 1.05
N TRP A 370 1.93 15.50 0.19
CA TRP A 370 1.54 14.27 -0.50
C TRP A 370 2.52 13.85 -1.61
N HIS A 371 3.33 14.76 -2.10
CA HIS A 371 4.32 14.56 -3.15
C HIS A 371 5.74 14.84 -2.57
N PRO A 372 6.31 13.90 -1.80
CA PRO A 372 7.53 14.13 -1.03
C PRO A 372 8.80 14.16 -1.88
N ASN A 373 8.77 13.63 -3.10
CA ASN A 373 9.85 13.67 -4.09
C ASN A 373 9.31 13.39 -5.50
N GLU A 374 10.18 13.47 -6.51
CA GLU A 374 9.76 13.36 -7.91
C GLU A 374 9.22 11.97 -8.31
N ASN A 375 9.47 10.93 -7.50
CA ASN A 375 9.09 9.55 -7.79
C ASN A 375 7.94 9.04 -6.92
N VAL A 376 7.49 9.82 -5.93
CA VAL A 376 6.52 9.33 -4.95
C VAL A 376 5.39 10.33 -4.73
N TYR A 377 4.17 9.85 -4.90
CA TYR A 377 2.96 10.47 -4.38
C TYR A 377 2.47 9.68 -3.18
N LYS A 378 2.12 10.35 -2.07
CA LYS A 378 1.66 9.65 -0.87
C LYS A 378 0.20 9.22 -0.99
N GLN A 379 -0.06 7.96 -0.70
CA GLN A 379 -1.41 7.42 -0.65
C GLN A 379 -2.18 7.94 0.57
N LEU A 380 -3.51 7.88 0.50
CA LEU A 380 -4.38 8.14 1.62
C LEU A 380 -4.25 7.06 2.69
N PHE A 381 -4.43 7.46 3.95
CA PHE A 381 -4.20 6.60 5.10
C PHE A 381 -5.15 6.94 6.25
N CYS A 382 -5.81 5.93 6.83
CA CYS A 382 -6.72 6.06 7.96
C CYS A 382 -6.29 5.15 9.11
N ALA A 383 -6.64 5.53 10.35
CA ALA A 383 -6.64 4.60 11.47
C ALA A 383 -7.97 3.83 11.47
N VAL A 384 -7.89 2.50 11.49
CA VAL A 384 -9.05 1.61 11.63
C VAL A 384 -8.93 0.82 12.92
N GLN A 385 -10.06 0.61 13.61
CA GLN A 385 -10.12 -0.27 14.78
C GLN A 385 -10.96 -1.49 14.46
N TRP A 386 -10.41 -2.66 14.69
CA TRP A 386 -11.08 -3.93 14.48
C TRP A 386 -12.04 -4.24 15.63
N ARG A 387 -13.31 -4.37 15.31
CA ARG A 387 -14.37 -4.61 16.28
C ARG A 387 -15.13 -5.88 15.96
N LYS A 388 -15.91 -6.34 16.94
CA LYS A 388 -16.86 -7.42 16.69
C LYS A 388 -17.85 -6.99 15.62
N GLY A 389 -17.88 -7.72 14.54
CA GLY A 389 -18.74 -7.41 13.40
C GLY A 389 -20.15 -7.95 13.53
N THR A 390 -20.97 -7.61 12.56
CA THR A 390 -22.35 -8.11 12.41
C THR A 390 -22.46 -9.15 11.31
N LYS A 391 -21.72 -8.99 10.22
CA LYS A 391 -21.65 -9.92 9.09
C LYS A 391 -20.45 -10.85 9.22
N TYR A 392 -19.32 -10.33 9.66
CA TYR A 392 -18.06 -11.04 9.83
C TYR A 392 -17.65 -11.03 11.31
N MET A 393 -16.72 -11.94 11.69
CA MET A 393 -16.18 -11.97 13.05
C MET A 393 -15.52 -10.65 13.42
N PHE A 394 -14.78 -10.07 12.50
CA PHE A 394 -14.12 -8.76 12.63
C PHE A 394 -14.60 -7.83 11.53
N GLU A 395 -14.91 -6.59 11.90
CA GLU A 395 -15.17 -5.51 10.95
C GLU A 395 -14.34 -4.29 11.34
N PRO A 396 -13.62 -3.66 10.38
CA PRO A 396 -12.84 -2.46 10.68
C PRO A 396 -13.75 -1.23 10.72
N VAL A 397 -13.54 -0.39 11.72
CA VAL A 397 -14.23 0.89 11.90
C VAL A 397 -13.20 2.00 11.75
N ILE A 398 -13.41 2.96 10.85
CA ILE A 398 -12.56 4.12 10.68
C ILE A 398 -12.69 5.01 11.92
N VAL A 399 -11.61 5.14 12.69
CA VAL A 399 -11.57 5.90 13.96
C VAL A 399 -10.72 7.17 13.86
N GLY A 400 -9.92 7.32 12.79
CA GLY A 400 -9.11 8.50 12.52
C GLY A 400 -8.84 8.67 11.02
N ASN A 401 -8.82 9.92 10.55
CA ASN A 401 -8.65 10.27 9.14
C ASN A 401 -7.67 11.44 8.93
N ALA A 402 -6.71 11.62 9.83
CA ALA A 402 -5.77 12.75 9.80
C ALA A 402 -5.02 12.85 8.45
N GLU A 403 -4.69 11.71 7.85
CA GLU A 403 -4.02 11.59 6.56
C GLU A 403 -4.98 11.26 5.39
N ALA A 404 -6.28 11.43 5.60
CA ALA A 404 -7.33 11.18 4.59
C ALA A 404 -8.60 11.98 4.95
N THR A 405 -8.50 13.29 5.06
CA THR A 405 -9.57 14.17 5.60
C THR A 405 -10.89 14.11 4.82
N MET A 406 -10.87 13.62 3.57
CA MET A 406 -12.07 13.38 2.76
C MET A 406 -12.82 12.10 3.14
N VAL A 407 -12.21 11.21 3.94
CA VAL A 407 -12.80 9.96 4.39
C VAL A 407 -13.58 10.20 5.70
N THR A 408 -14.80 9.66 5.79
CA THR A 408 -15.66 9.85 6.95
C THR A 408 -15.26 8.97 8.12
N ILE A 409 -15.05 9.54 9.32
CA ILE A 409 -14.85 8.80 10.57
C ILE A 409 -16.17 8.11 10.93
N GLN A 410 -16.11 6.83 11.30
CA GLN A 410 -17.27 5.98 11.62
C GLN A 410 -17.47 5.78 13.13
N GLY A 411 -16.42 5.97 13.92
CA GLY A 411 -16.46 5.78 15.37
C GLY A 411 -15.30 6.44 16.09
N LYS A 412 -15.29 6.31 17.42
CA LYS A 412 -14.17 6.73 18.27
C LYS A 412 -13.34 5.49 18.62
N ILE A 413 -12.06 5.69 18.88
CA ILE A 413 -11.21 4.63 19.44
C ILE A 413 -11.75 4.18 20.81
N GLU A 414 -11.67 2.89 21.07
CA GLU A 414 -11.97 2.25 22.34
C GLU A 414 -10.71 1.56 22.89
N PRO A 415 -10.48 1.57 24.22
CA PRO A 415 -9.33 0.85 24.79
C PRO A 415 -9.49 -0.66 24.60
N MET A 416 -8.35 -1.36 24.56
CA MET A 416 -8.33 -2.82 24.53
C MET A 416 -9.10 -3.40 25.72
N GLN A 417 -9.85 -4.48 25.48
CA GLN A 417 -10.62 -5.18 26.51
C GLN A 417 -9.96 -6.52 26.82
N TYR A 418 -9.74 -6.80 28.09
CA TYR A 418 -9.15 -8.04 28.58
C TYR A 418 -10.18 -8.75 29.47
N SER A 419 -10.61 -9.96 29.07
CA SER A 419 -11.55 -10.80 29.85
C SER A 419 -10.81 -11.64 30.88
#